data_52691d22439359ae5c9b3f0ab379f55f
#
_entry.id   52691d22439359ae5c9b3f0ab379f55f
#
_cell.length_a   1.000
_cell.length_b   1.000
_cell.length_c   1.000
_cell.angle_alpha   90.00
_cell.angle_beta   90.00
_cell.angle_gamma   90.00
#
_symmetry.space_group_name_H-M   'P 1'
#
loop_
_entity.id
_entity.type
_entity.pdbx_description
1 polymer ?
#
loop_
_entity_poly.entity_id
_entity_poly.type
_entity_poly.pdbx_seq_one_letter_code
_entity_poly.pdbx_strand_id
1 'polypeptide(L)'
;MGKTAAVTLAWLWNRVVLGRADWPCRLVYCLPMRTLVEQTRDEIARWLDKLVQMHPDNADLAWLSAHSPIVLMGGFDNDAARREWDIYPEKPAILIGTQDMLLSRALNRGYGMSRARWPMHFALLNNDCLWVMDEVQLMGVGVETSAQLQAFCWSFGTMNPIQYIWMSATVGEKQLETVDHPKPREGWTKHLLDSDEKNTPEVQKRFRAEKPLKKAGLKLSRDNEKKSYATEMADLIISEHKKDSLTLVVVNRVDRAQEIFKELLAQGRNEGRTEKDAAVLHSRFRVGDRKSRMQLLDEKQDRIIVATQVVEAGVDISAHTLITELAPWPSLVQRIGRCNRRGEYQTDAQILWIDIETNSEEGGLALPYESEDLDIARDLVEKIPNSSASPEALAQAAKGYVEPEAVRAVVRKKDFIDLFD
;
A
#
# COMPACT_ATOMS: atom_id res chain seq x y z
N MET A 1 -1.93 -7.47 9.81
CA MET A 1 -0.62 -7.65 10.45
C MET A 1 -0.09 -8.99 10.00
N GLY A 2 1.15 -9.05 9.48
CA GLY A 2 1.75 -10.31 9.05
C GLY A 2 1.20 -10.97 7.77
N LYS A 3 0.28 -10.35 7.03
CA LYS A 3 -0.33 -10.90 5.80
C LYS A 3 0.72 -11.38 4.80
N THR A 4 1.69 -10.53 4.48
CA THR A 4 2.78 -10.83 3.54
C THR A 4 3.59 -12.05 3.99
N ALA A 5 3.96 -12.09 5.27
CA ALA A 5 4.68 -13.22 5.85
C ALA A 5 3.85 -14.51 5.79
N ALA A 6 2.58 -14.44 6.19
CA ALA A 6 1.70 -15.61 6.22
C ALA A 6 1.60 -16.28 4.84
N VAL A 7 1.31 -15.52 3.80
CA VAL A 7 1.15 -16.09 2.45
C VAL A 7 2.48 -16.54 1.86
N THR A 8 3.52 -15.71 1.97
CA THR A 8 4.84 -16.04 1.39
C THR A 8 5.47 -17.26 2.07
N LEU A 9 5.46 -17.30 3.41
CA LEU A 9 6.03 -18.42 4.15
C LEU A 9 5.20 -19.70 3.97
N ALA A 10 3.87 -19.60 3.86
CA ALA A 10 3.04 -20.76 3.54
C ALA A 10 3.38 -21.33 2.16
N TRP A 11 3.59 -20.49 1.14
CA TRP A 11 4.01 -20.94 -0.18
C TRP A 11 5.42 -21.55 -0.15
N LEU A 12 6.40 -20.86 0.46
CA LEU A 12 7.77 -21.38 0.60
C LEU A 12 7.80 -22.73 1.32
N TRP A 13 7.06 -22.85 2.40
CA TRP A 13 7.01 -24.09 3.17
C TRP A 13 6.40 -25.23 2.36
N ASN A 14 5.22 -25.02 1.81
CA ASN A 14 4.51 -26.11 1.11
C ASN A 14 5.16 -26.45 -0.23
N ARG A 15 5.45 -25.45 -1.08
CA ARG A 15 5.99 -25.71 -2.42
C ARG A 15 7.46 -26.10 -2.39
N VAL A 16 8.27 -25.37 -1.59
CA VAL A 16 9.73 -25.46 -1.71
C VAL A 16 10.32 -26.40 -0.66
N VAL A 17 9.94 -26.23 0.62
CA VAL A 17 10.49 -27.09 1.69
C VAL A 17 9.89 -28.50 1.64
N LEU A 18 8.58 -28.62 1.52
CA LEU A 18 7.88 -29.91 1.48
C LEU A 18 7.78 -30.51 0.08
N GLY A 19 8.11 -29.77 -0.99
CA GLY A 19 8.07 -30.25 -2.38
C GLY A 19 6.66 -30.60 -2.89
N ARG A 20 5.60 -30.00 -2.35
CA ARG A 20 4.21 -30.33 -2.69
C ARG A 20 3.90 -29.87 -4.11
N ALA A 21 3.59 -30.84 -5.00
CA ALA A 21 3.26 -30.56 -6.40
C ALA A 21 1.86 -29.95 -6.61
N ASP A 22 0.97 -30.05 -5.62
CA ASP A 22 -0.36 -29.43 -5.60
C ASP A 22 -0.32 -27.93 -5.30
N TRP A 23 0.84 -27.39 -4.95
CA TRP A 23 1.08 -25.96 -4.80
C TRP A 23 1.71 -25.37 -6.06
N PRO A 24 1.29 -24.16 -6.49
CA PRO A 24 1.82 -23.51 -7.69
C PRO A 24 3.33 -23.30 -7.64
N CYS A 25 3.99 -23.47 -8.80
CA CYS A 25 5.44 -23.31 -8.93
C CYS A 25 5.89 -21.85 -8.75
N ARG A 26 5.03 -20.89 -9.12
CA ARG A 26 5.36 -19.46 -9.06
C ARG A 26 4.49 -18.73 -8.05
N LEU A 27 5.14 -17.89 -7.22
CA LEU A 27 4.50 -16.88 -6.39
C LEU A 27 4.58 -15.53 -7.11
N VAL A 28 3.44 -14.96 -7.46
CA VAL A 28 3.33 -13.66 -8.14
C VAL A 28 2.75 -12.63 -7.17
N TYR A 29 3.61 -11.76 -6.65
CA TYR A 29 3.23 -10.75 -5.66
C TYR A 29 3.01 -9.40 -6.32
N CYS A 30 1.75 -9.00 -6.45
CA CYS A 30 1.30 -7.79 -7.15
C CYS A 30 0.98 -6.67 -6.17
N LEU A 31 1.55 -5.51 -6.41
CA LEU A 31 1.48 -4.35 -5.52
C LEU A 31 1.10 -3.08 -6.29
N PRO A 32 0.39 -2.13 -5.67
CA PRO A 32 -0.07 -0.92 -6.35
C PRO A 32 1.05 0.08 -6.62
N MET A 33 2.16 0.06 -5.86
CA MET A 33 3.20 1.08 -5.96
C MET A 33 4.61 0.55 -5.71
N ARG A 34 5.60 1.26 -6.28
CA ARG A 34 7.02 0.85 -6.29
C ARG A 34 7.63 0.70 -4.89
N THR A 35 7.28 1.56 -3.96
CA THR A 35 7.81 1.52 -2.59
C THR A 35 7.46 0.22 -1.87
N LEU A 36 6.24 -0.27 -2.07
CA LEU A 36 5.80 -1.56 -1.55
C LEU A 36 6.58 -2.71 -2.20
N VAL A 37 6.83 -2.64 -3.52
CA VAL A 37 7.61 -3.66 -4.24
C VAL A 37 9.02 -3.79 -3.65
N GLU A 38 9.71 -2.66 -3.42
CA GLU A 38 11.06 -2.65 -2.85
C GLU A 38 11.09 -3.23 -1.43
N GLN A 39 10.15 -2.85 -0.57
CA GLN A 39 10.07 -3.37 0.80
C GLN A 39 9.75 -4.87 0.84
N THR A 40 8.75 -5.30 0.08
CA THR A 40 8.35 -6.71 0.02
C THR A 40 9.50 -7.58 -0.51
N ARG A 41 10.24 -7.09 -1.52
CA ARG A 41 11.47 -7.75 -1.99
C ARG A 41 12.48 -7.95 -0.87
N ASP A 42 12.79 -6.89 -0.13
CA ASP A 42 13.82 -6.92 0.91
C ASP A 42 13.41 -7.83 2.09
N GLU A 43 12.11 -7.88 2.41
CA GLU A 43 11.58 -8.78 3.41
C GLU A 43 11.64 -10.24 2.97
N ILE A 44 11.20 -10.54 1.75
CA ILE A 44 11.22 -11.91 1.21
C ILE A 44 12.65 -12.42 1.06
N ALA A 45 13.59 -11.59 0.60
CA ALA A 45 15.00 -11.94 0.53
C ALA A 45 15.55 -12.35 1.90
N ARG A 46 15.26 -11.57 2.96
CA ARG A 46 15.66 -11.90 4.33
C ARG A 46 15.07 -13.22 4.84
N TRP A 47 13.83 -13.55 4.46
CA TRP A 47 13.21 -14.81 4.83
C TRP A 47 13.83 -15.99 4.06
N LEU A 48 14.11 -15.81 2.77
CA LEU A 48 14.82 -16.82 1.96
C LEU A 48 16.19 -17.14 2.56
N ASP A 49 16.99 -16.13 2.90
CA ASP A 49 18.31 -16.32 3.50
C ASP A 49 18.24 -17.15 4.80
N LYS A 50 17.24 -16.88 5.64
CA LYS A 50 17.02 -17.65 6.87
C LYS A 50 16.61 -19.09 6.58
N LEU A 51 15.72 -19.32 5.61
CA LEU A 51 15.27 -20.65 5.25
C LEU A 51 16.39 -21.49 4.64
N VAL A 52 17.25 -20.89 3.80
CA VAL A 52 18.45 -21.58 3.28
C VAL A 52 19.38 -22.00 4.40
N GLN A 53 19.59 -21.16 5.42
CA GLN A 53 20.41 -21.53 6.59
C GLN A 53 19.80 -22.69 7.39
N MET A 54 18.46 -22.77 7.48
CA MET A 54 17.74 -23.85 8.19
C MET A 54 17.66 -25.15 7.37
N HIS A 55 17.70 -25.05 6.03
CA HIS A 55 17.56 -26.18 5.10
C HIS A 55 18.66 -26.14 4.02
N PRO A 56 19.95 -26.28 4.38
CA PRO A 56 21.09 -26.07 3.46
C PRO A 56 21.13 -27.03 2.29
N ASP A 57 20.55 -28.22 2.43
CA ASP A 57 20.53 -29.27 1.41
C ASP A 57 19.37 -29.13 0.40
N ASN A 58 18.48 -28.13 0.58
CA ASN A 58 17.35 -27.95 -0.32
C ASN A 58 17.76 -27.18 -1.59
N ALA A 59 17.83 -27.89 -2.71
CA ALA A 59 18.27 -27.32 -3.99
C ALA A 59 17.35 -26.22 -4.53
N ASP A 60 16.03 -26.29 -4.28
CA ASP A 60 15.07 -25.28 -4.74
C ASP A 60 15.13 -24.00 -3.88
N LEU A 61 15.41 -24.13 -2.57
CA LEU A 61 15.73 -22.95 -1.74
C LEU A 61 17.02 -22.27 -2.17
N ALA A 62 18.07 -23.05 -2.46
CA ALA A 62 19.33 -22.53 -2.97
C ALA A 62 19.13 -21.82 -4.33
N TRP A 63 18.33 -22.40 -5.21
CA TRP A 63 17.94 -21.77 -6.48
C TRP A 63 17.22 -20.45 -6.27
N LEU A 64 16.19 -20.41 -5.42
CA LEU A 64 15.42 -19.22 -5.11
C LEU A 64 16.28 -18.11 -4.50
N SER A 65 17.16 -18.45 -3.56
CA SER A 65 18.05 -17.45 -2.94
C SER A 65 18.99 -16.80 -3.96
N ALA A 66 19.46 -17.57 -4.95
CA ALA A 66 20.32 -17.07 -6.00
C ALA A 66 19.60 -16.21 -7.07
N HIS A 67 18.31 -16.52 -7.36
CA HIS A 67 17.58 -15.99 -8.52
C HIS A 67 16.30 -15.23 -8.17
N SER A 68 15.91 -15.13 -6.90
CA SER A 68 14.68 -14.48 -6.44
C SER A 68 14.96 -13.56 -5.24
N PRO A 69 14.10 -12.61 -4.93
CA PRO A 69 12.88 -12.21 -5.67
C PRO A 69 13.18 -11.43 -6.95
N ILE A 70 12.45 -11.74 -8.01
CA ILE A 70 12.54 -11.05 -9.31
C ILE A 70 11.61 -9.86 -9.30
N VAL A 71 12.16 -8.65 -9.53
CA VAL A 71 11.40 -7.41 -9.48
C VAL A 71 10.97 -6.97 -10.88
N LEU A 72 9.65 -6.83 -11.08
CA LEU A 72 9.03 -6.35 -12.31
C LEU A 72 8.39 -4.98 -12.05
N MET A 73 9.17 -3.91 -12.24
CA MET A 73 8.68 -2.53 -12.17
C MET A 73 9.45 -1.64 -13.15
N GLY A 74 8.81 -0.55 -13.61
CA GLY A 74 9.40 0.35 -14.59
C GLY A 74 10.76 0.92 -14.12
N GLY A 75 11.75 0.93 -15.01
CA GLY A 75 13.11 1.41 -14.73
C GLY A 75 14.06 0.37 -14.13
N PHE A 76 13.60 -0.86 -13.91
CA PHE A 76 14.42 -1.97 -13.38
C PHE A 76 14.67 -3.10 -14.38
N ASP A 77 14.16 -3.00 -15.61
CA ASP A 77 14.08 -4.11 -16.57
C ASP A 77 15.41 -4.48 -17.29
N ASN A 78 16.55 -3.88 -16.96
CA ASN A 78 17.77 -4.05 -17.75
C ASN A 78 18.76 -5.12 -17.26
N ASP A 79 18.43 -5.89 -16.24
CA ASP A 79 19.36 -6.89 -15.70
C ASP A 79 19.13 -8.27 -16.34
N ALA A 80 20.15 -8.80 -17.04
CA ALA A 80 20.09 -10.11 -17.69
C ALA A 80 19.81 -11.26 -16.68
N ALA A 81 20.31 -11.16 -15.45
CA ALA A 81 20.06 -12.11 -14.38
C ALA A 81 18.56 -12.25 -13.98
N ARG A 82 17.74 -11.25 -14.31
CA ARG A 82 16.30 -11.24 -14.01
C ARG A 82 15.44 -11.96 -15.04
N ARG A 83 16.05 -12.52 -16.09
CA ARG A 83 15.33 -13.24 -17.15
C ARG A 83 15.29 -14.75 -16.92
N GLU A 84 15.95 -15.26 -15.91
CA GLU A 84 16.12 -16.69 -15.72
C GLU A 84 14.81 -17.41 -15.38
N TRP A 85 13.82 -16.74 -14.76
CA TRP A 85 12.53 -17.32 -14.45
C TRP A 85 11.70 -17.71 -15.68
N ASP A 86 11.93 -17.05 -16.82
CA ASP A 86 11.27 -17.36 -18.09
C ASP A 86 12.11 -18.27 -18.99
N ILE A 87 13.41 -18.41 -18.68
CA ILE A 87 14.31 -19.38 -19.34
C ILE A 87 14.21 -20.77 -18.69
N TYR A 88 14.01 -20.82 -17.37
CA TYR A 88 13.85 -22.04 -16.58
C TYR A 88 12.44 -22.10 -15.96
N PRO A 89 11.39 -22.25 -16.77
CA PRO A 89 10.00 -22.17 -16.31
C PRO A 89 9.59 -23.31 -15.37
N GLU A 90 10.35 -24.42 -15.33
CA GLU A 90 10.16 -25.55 -14.42
C GLU A 90 10.67 -25.28 -13.00
N LYS A 91 11.47 -24.23 -12.81
CA LYS A 91 12.01 -23.87 -11.50
C LYS A 91 11.07 -22.97 -10.73
N PRO A 92 11.03 -23.12 -9.38
CA PRO A 92 10.23 -22.21 -8.56
C PRO A 92 10.75 -20.78 -8.67
N ALA A 93 9.83 -19.82 -8.72
CA ALA A 93 10.16 -18.40 -8.82
C ALA A 93 9.24 -17.52 -7.97
N ILE A 94 9.80 -16.44 -7.42
CA ILE A 94 9.04 -15.38 -6.74
C ILE A 94 9.15 -14.11 -7.59
N LEU A 95 8.04 -13.69 -8.16
CA LEU A 95 7.90 -12.48 -8.95
C LEU A 95 7.22 -11.41 -8.11
N ILE A 96 7.84 -10.25 -7.96
CA ILE A 96 7.25 -9.11 -7.26
C ILE A 96 7.18 -7.93 -8.21
N GLY A 97 6.03 -7.31 -8.36
CA GLY A 97 5.93 -6.21 -9.30
C GLY A 97 4.76 -5.26 -9.05
N THR A 98 4.80 -4.15 -9.77
CA THR A 98 3.66 -3.25 -9.81
C THR A 98 2.52 -3.85 -10.64
N GLN A 99 1.28 -3.48 -10.29
CA GLN A 99 0.10 -3.95 -11.01
C GLN A 99 0.19 -3.72 -12.52
N ASP A 100 0.67 -2.56 -12.98
CA ASP A 100 0.79 -2.25 -14.40
C ASP A 100 1.73 -3.23 -15.11
N MET A 101 2.85 -3.57 -14.47
CA MET A 101 3.86 -4.45 -15.04
C MET A 101 3.41 -5.91 -15.06
N LEU A 102 2.75 -6.37 -14.02
CA LEU A 102 2.32 -7.77 -13.90
C LEU A 102 1.03 -8.04 -14.67
N LEU A 103 -0.01 -7.20 -14.48
CA LEU A 103 -1.30 -7.40 -15.14
C LEU A 103 -1.21 -7.21 -16.66
N SER A 104 -0.41 -6.24 -17.15
CA SER A 104 -0.22 -6.09 -18.60
C SER A 104 0.42 -7.32 -19.23
N ARG A 105 1.38 -7.98 -18.54
CA ARG A 105 1.96 -9.25 -19.02
C ARG A 105 0.94 -10.39 -19.00
N ALA A 106 0.14 -10.49 -17.93
CA ALA A 106 -0.93 -11.47 -17.84
C ALA A 106 -2.05 -11.25 -18.86
N LEU A 107 -2.16 -10.05 -19.44
CA LEU A 107 -3.05 -9.70 -20.54
C LEU A 107 -2.40 -9.78 -21.94
N ASN A 108 -1.30 -10.46 -22.10
CA ASN A 108 -0.56 -10.53 -23.37
C ASN A 108 -0.20 -9.14 -23.96
N ARG A 109 0.09 -8.16 -23.10
CA ARG A 109 0.42 -6.76 -23.45
C ARG A 109 1.57 -6.25 -22.59
N GLY A 110 2.65 -7.02 -22.46
CA GLY A 110 3.77 -6.74 -21.58
C GLY A 110 4.33 -5.35 -21.73
N TYR A 111 4.03 -4.48 -20.78
CA TYR A 111 4.56 -3.12 -20.73
C TYR A 111 6.09 -3.13 -20.60
N GLY A 112 6.76 -2.34 -21.47
CA GLY A 112 8.23 -2.18 -21.44
C GLY A 112 9.01 -3.39 -21.92
N MET A 113 8.40 -4.36 -22.65
CA MET A 113 9.08 -5.54 -23.17
C MET A 113 8.82 -5.78 -24.67
N SER A 114 9.69 -6.57 -25.29
CA SER A 114 9.54 -6.99 -26.70
C SER A 114 8.25 -7.78 -26.91
N ARG A 115 7.54 -7.47 -28.00
CA ARG A 115 6.30 -8.18 -28.39
C ARG A 115 6.50 -9.68 -28.58
N ALA A 116 7.67 -10.11 -29.06
CA ALA A 116 7.99 -11.52 -29.24
C ALA A 116 7.95 -12.34 -27.93
N ARG A 117 8.09 -11.68 -26.77
CA ARG A 117 8.06 -12.32 -25.45
C ARG A 117 6.68 -12.25 -24.77
N TRP A 118 5.71 -11.52 -25.31
CA TRP A 118 4.40 -11.39 -24.70
C TRP A 118 3.70 -12.73 -24.49
N PRO A 119 3.61 -13.63 -25.52
CA PRO A 119 2.93 -14.91 -25.32
C PRO A 119 3.59 -15.79 -24.28
N MET A 120 4.90 -15.74 -24.14
CA MET A 120 5.64 -16.51 -23.15
C MET A 120 5.33 -16.04 -21.73
N HIS A 121 5.42 -14.72 -21.46
CA HIS A 121 5.07 -14.18 -20.14
C HIS A 121 3.58 -14.35 -19.84
N PHE A 122 2.72 -14.20 -20.85
CA PHE A 122 1.29 -14.51 -20.72
C PHE A 122 1.08 -15.95 -20.23
N ALA A 123 1.69 -16.94 -20.89
CA ALA A 123 1.54 -18.34 -20.54
C ALA A 123 2.03 -18.63 -19.13
N LEU A 124 3.23 -18.11 -18.77
CA LEU A 124 3.83 -18.33 -17.45
C LEU A 124 3.06 -17.69 -16.30
N LEU A 125 2.42 -16.54 -16.52
CA LEU A 125 1.68 -15.82 -15.48
C LEU A 125 0.21 -16.28 -15.35
N ASN A 126 -0.34 -16.93 -16.37
CA ASN A 126 -1.68 -17.49 -16.33
C ASN A 126 -1.70 -19.01 -16.11
N ASN A 127 -0.59 -19.61 -15.69
CA ASN A 127 -0.49 -21.04 -15.44
C ASN A 127 0.47 -21.30 -14.29
N ASP A 128 0.12 -22.20 -13.38
CA ASP A 128 0.97 -22.64 -12.27
C ASP A 128 1.46 -21.48 -11.36
N CYS A 129 0.53 -20.59 -11.01
CA CYS A 129 0.82 -19.38 -10.24
C CYS A 129 -0.10 -19.22 -9.02
N LEU A 130 0.48 -18.81 -7.90
CA LEU A 130 -0.25 -18.20 -6.80
C LEU A 130 -0.09 -16.68 -6.92
N TRP A 131 -1.17 -16.00 -7.34
CA TRP A 131 -1.23 -14.55 -7.37
C TRP A 131 -1.62 -13.99 -6.00
N VAL A 132 -0.85 -13.04 -5.53
CA VAL A 132 -1.12 -12.28 -4.30
C VAL A 132 -1.30 -10.83 -4.69
N MET A 133 -2.53 -10.34 -4.63
CA MET A 133 -2.89 -8.94 -4.84
C MET A 133 -2.92 -8.27 -3.48
N ASP A 134 -1.90 -7.49 -3.13
CA ASP A 134 -1.79 -6.86 -1.80
C ASP A 134 -2.10 -5.36 -1.86
N GLU A 135 -2.70 -4.85 -0.78
CA GLU A 135 -3.22 -3.47 -0.68
C GLU A 135 -4.21 -3.14 -1.81
N VAL A 136 -5.14 -4.06 -2.08
CA VAL A 136 -6.07 -3.97 -3.23
C VAL A 136 -6.92 -2.70 -3.24
N GLN A 137 -7.19 -2.10 -2.07
CA GLN A 137 -7.90 -0.82 -1.99
C GLN A 137 -7.18 0.34 -2.72
N LEU A 138 -5.90 0.16 -3.06
CA LEU A 138 -5.11 1.14 -3.81
C LEU A 138 -4.92 0.76 -5.28
N MET A 139 -5.46 -0.37 -5.72
CA MET A 139 -5.24 -0.90 -7.08
C MET A 139 -6.24 -0.37 -8.12
N GLY A 140 -7.32 0.28 -7.68
CA GLY A 140 -8.35 0.75 -8.61
C GLY A 140 -8.85 -0.39 -9.50
N VAL A 141 -8.89 -0.18 -10.83
CA VAL A 141 -9.32 -1.16 -11.83
C VAL A 141 -8.48 -2.45 -11.86
N GLY A 142 -7.33 -2.47 -11.20
CA GLY A 142 -6.48 -3.67 -11.11
C GLY A 142 -7.14 -4.82 -10.35
N VAL A 143 -8.08 -4.51 -9.43
CA VAL A 143 -8.84 -5.51 -8.68
C VAL A 143 -9.77 -6.27 -9.62
N GLU A 144 -10.60 -5.56 -10.35
CA GLU A 144 -11.55 -6.14 -11.34
C GLU A 144 -10.80 -6.87 -12.46
N THR A 145 -9.66 -6.31 -12.91
CA THR A 145 -8.82 -6.94 -13.93
C THR A 145 -8.28 -8.29 -13.43
N SER A 146 -7.82 -8.36 -12.18
CA SER A 146 -7.32 -9.62 -11.60
C SER A 146 -8.42 -10.66 -11.39
N ALA A 147 -9.62 -10.22 -11.00
CA ALA A 147 -10.80 -11.09 -10.90
C ALA A 147 -11.19 -11.66 -12.28
N GLN A 148 -11.19 -10.84 -13.32
CA GLN A 148 -11.45 -11.28 -14.69
C GLN A 148 -10.39 -12.27 -15.18
N LEU A 149 -9.09 -12.04 -14.90
CA LEU A 149 -8.04 -12.98 -15.26
C LEU A 149 -8.25 -14.35 -14.59
N GLN A 150 -8.66 -14.38 -13.32
CA GLN A 150 -9.01 -15.65 -12.66
C GLN A 150 -10.19 -16.34 -13.36
N ALA A 151 -11.24 -15.58 -13.68
CA ALA A 151 -12.41 -16.12 -14.39
C ALA A 151 -12.05 -16.67 -15.77
N PHE A 152 -11.14 -16.01 -16.49
CA PHE A 152 -10.65 -16.50 -17.79
C PHE A 152 -9.86 -17.80 -17.63
N CYS A 153 -9.00 -17.92 -16.63
CA CYS A 153 -8.31 -19.17 -16.32
C CYS A 153 -9.29 -20.32 -16.03
N TRP A 154 -10.38 -20.07 -15.31
CA TRP A 154 -11.43 -21.07 -15.08
C TRP A 154 -12.19 -21.43 -16.37
N SER A 155 -12.50 -20.40 -17.19
CA SER A 155 -13.28 -20.58 -18.41
C SER A 155 -12.54 -21.29 -19.54
N PHE A 156 -11.24 -20.98 -19.70
CA PHE A 156 -10.39 -21.57 -20.76
C PHE A 156 -9.62 -22.80 -20.29
N GLY A 157 -9.50 -22.99 -19.00
CA GLY A 157 -8.67 -24.04 -18.38
C GLY A 157 -7.18 -23.70 -18.39
N THR A 158 -6.45 -24.31 -17.46
CA THR A 158 -4.99 -24.20 -17.33
C THR A 158 -4.40 -25.60 -17.12
N MET A 159 -3.14 -25.82 -17.50
CA MET A 159 -2.47 -27.11 -17.26
C MET A 159 -2.29 -27.38 -15.77
N ASN A 160 -1.84 -26.38 -15.02
CA ASN A 160 -1.61 -26.45 -13.60
C ASN A 160 -2.47 -25.43 -12.86
N PRO A 161 -2.72 -25.62 -11.56
CA PRO A 161 -3.57 -24.73 -10.78
C PRO A 161 -3.08 -23.29 -10.78
N ILE A 162 -4.02 -22.36 -10.91
CA ILE A 162 -3.82 -20.94 -10.67
C ILE A 162 -4.77 -20.48 -9.58
N GLN A 163 -4.26 -19.71 -8.65
CA GLN A 163 -5.05 -19.20 -7.52
C GLN A 163 -4.75 -17.72 -7.31
N TYR A 164 -5.76 -17.00 -6.83
CA TYR A 164 -5.66 -15.58 -6.50
C TYR A 164 -6.02 -15.35 -5.04
N ILE A 165 -5.22 -14.55 -4.36
CA ILE A 165 -5.47 -14.08 -3.00
C ILE A 165 -5.50 -12.55 -3.04
N TRP A 166 -6.60 -11.96 -2.62
CA TRP A 166 -6.73 -10.50 -2.47
C TRP A 166 -6.58 -10.12 -1.00
N MET A 167 -5.65 -9.22 -0.72
CA MET A 167 -5.34 -8.79 0.65
C MET A 167 -5.58 -7.29 0.81
N SER A 168 -6.34 -6.92 1.83
CA SER A 168 -6.64 -5.53 2.16
C SER A 168 -6.94 -5.38 3.65
N ALA A 169 -6.90 -4.13 4.12
CA ALA A 169 -7.51 -3.75 5.38
C ALA A 169 -9.05 -3.62 5.26
N THR A 170 -9.55 -3.30 4.05
CA THR A 170 -10.96 -2.98 3.76
C THR A 170 -11.36 -3.52 2.38
N VAL A 171 -11.52 -4.83 2.21
CA VAL A 171 -11.99 -5.38 0.91
C VAL A 171 -13.49 -5.21 0.77
N GLY A 172 -13.91 -4.47 -0.23
CA GLY A 172 -15.28 -4.53 -0.75
C GLY A 172 -15.43 -5.79 -1.61
N GLU A 173 -16.24 -6.77 -1.19
CA GLU A 173 -16.49 -7.99 -1.98
C GLU A 173 -17.03 -7.67 -3.37
N LYS A 174 -17.78 -6.58 -3.51
CA LYS A 174 -18.37 -6.13 -4.77
C LYS A 174 -17.34 -5.86 -5.87
N GLN A 175 -16.12 -5.41 -5.51
CA GLN A 175 -15.06 -5.17 -6.50
C GLN A 175 -14.55 -6.46 -7.15
N LEU A 176 -14.74 -7.60 -6.51
CA LEU A 176 -14.40 -8.91 -7.07
C LEU A 176 -15.50 -9.48 -7.96
N GLU A 177 -16.73 -8.97 -7.84
CA GLU A 177 -17.86 -9.38 -8.69
C GLU A 177 -17.79 -8.65 -10.03
N THR A 178 -17.53 -9.40 -11.09
CA THR A 178 -17.47 -8.87 -12.45
C THR A 178 -18.32 -9.72 -13.39
N VAL A 179 -18.41 -9.32 -14.66
CA VAL A 179 -19.25 -10.02 -15.67
C VAL A 179 -18.91 -11.50 -15.78
N ASP A 180 -17.62 -11.86 -15.72
CA ASP A 180 -17.16 -13.24 -15.89
C ASP A 180 -16.75 -13.89 -14.55
N HIS A 181 -16.71 -13.11 -13.46
CA HIS A 181 -16.33 -13.53 -12.12
C HIS A 181 -17.47 -13.31 -11.10
N PRO A 182 -18.53 -14.12 -11.17
CA PRO A 182 -19.69 -13.99 -10.28
C PRO A 182 -19.33 -14.41 -8.86
N LYS A 183 -20.01 -13.86 -7.88
CA LYS A 183 -19.87 -14.29 -6.49
C LYS A 183 -20.17 -15.77 -6.34
N PRO A 184 -19.28 -16.56 -5.70
CA PRO A 184 -19.56 -17.96 -5.42
C PRO A 184 -20.82 -18.13 -4.57
N ARG A 185 -21.57 -19.22 -4.77
CA ARG A 185 -22.82 -19.50 -4.01
C ARG A 185 -22.60 -19.53 -2.50
N GLU A 186 -21.44 -20.04 -2.07
CA GLU A 186 -21.02 -20.11 -0.64
C GLU A 186 -20.34 -18.83 -0.14
N GLY A 187 -20.25 -17.79 -1.00
CA GLY A 187 -19.50 -16.57 -0.73
C GLY A 187 -17.99 -16.76 -0.95
N TRP A 188 -17.23 -15.70 -0.73
CA TRP A 188 -15.77 -15.73 -0.80
C TRP A 188 -15.17 -16.34 0.46
N THR A 189 -14.18 -17.21 0.31
CA THR A 189 -13.39 -17.69 1.45
C THR A 189 -12.60 -16.53 2.05
N LYS A 190 -12.81 -16.25 3.33
CA LYS A 190 -12.15 -15.16 4.05
C LYS A 190 -11.22 -15.70 5.12
N HIS A 191 -9.99 -15.22 5.10
CA HIS A 191 -9.02 -15.46 6.16
C HIS A 191 -8.93 -14.21 7.02
N LEU A 192 -9.58 -14.24 8.16
CA LEU A 192 -9.59 -13.16 9.16
C LEU A 192 -8.88 -13.65 10.42
N LEU A 193 -8.37 -12.73 11.21
CA LEU A 193 -7.88 -13.08 12.55
C LEU A 193 -9.03 -13.70 13.35
N ASP A 194 -8.80 -14.87 13.88
CA ASP A 194 -9.75 -15.53 14.78
C ASP A 194 -9.78 -14.90 16.18
N SER A 195 -10.60 -15.45 17.08
CA SER A 195 -10.75 -14.90 18.42
C SER A 195 -9.48 -15.03 19.26
N ASP A 196 -8.75 -16.14 19.10
CA ASP A 196 -7.55 -16.41 19.88
C ASP A 196 -6.39 -15.53 19.39
N GLU A 197 -6.23 -15.40 18.08
CA GLU A 197 -5.25 -14.48 17.46
C GLU A 197 -5.52 -13.02 17.85
N LYS A 198 -6.78 -12.58 17.87
CA LYS A 198 -7.17 -11.24 18.32
C LYS A 198 -6.85 -10.99 19.78
N ASN A 199 -6.85 -12.03 20.61
CA ASN A 199 -6.58 -11.93 22.05
C ASN A 199 -5.09 -12.00 22.39
N THR A 200 -4.19 -12.20 21.41
CA THR A 200 -2.76 -12.14 21.69
C THR A 200 -2.33 -10.74 22.16
N PRO A 201 -1.38 -10.64 23.11
CA PRO A 201 -0.96 -9.35 23.68
C PRO A 201 -0.52 -8.33 22.62
N GLU A 202 0.21 -8.77 21.59
CA GLU A 202 0.72 -7.93 20.52
C GLU A 202 -0.40 -7.36 19.64
N VAL A 203 -1.42 -8.15 19.36
CA VAL A 203 -2.60 -7.73 18.59
C VAL A 203 -3.44 -6.78 19.44
N GLN A 204 -3.73 -7.14 20.68
CA GLN A 204 -4.51 -6.31 21.61
C GLN A 204 -3.86 -4.94 21.85
N LYS A 205 -2.54 -4.89 22.00
CA LYS A 205 -1.79 -3.64 22.15
C LYS A 205 -2.05 -2.68 20.97
N ARG A 206 -2.12 -3.21 19.74
CA ARG A 206 -2.38 -2.40 18.54
C ARG A 206 -3.84 -2.02 18.36
N PHE A 207 -4.77 -2.92 18.70
CA PHE A 207 -6.21 -2.64 18.64
C PHE A 207 -6.65 -1.61 19.67
N ARG A 208 -6.06 -1.63 20.87
CA ARG A 208 -6.36 -0.72 21.98
C ARG A 208 -5.49 0.55 21.99
N ALA A 209 -4.58 0.70 21.02
CA ALA A 209 -3.74 1.89 20.93
C ALA A 209 -4.62 3.14 20.87
N GLU A 210 -4.53 3.98 21.88
CA GLU A 210 -5.26 5.24 21.93
C GLU A 210 -4.71 6.22 20.89
N LYS A 211 -5.61 6.87 20.16
CA LYS A 211 -5.31 7.83 19.09
C LYS A 211 -6.31 8.97 19.15
N PRO A 212 -6.21 9.86 20.15
CA PRO A 212 -7.07 11.02 20.22
C PRO A 212 -7.07 11.79 18.89
N LEU A 213 -8.27 12.03 18.36
CA LEU A 213 -8.48 12.71 17.08
C LEU A 213 -9.20 14.02 17.33
N LYS A 214 -8.61 15.11 16.86
CA LYS A 214 -9.17 16.46 17.01
C LYS A 214 -9.17 17.20 15.67
N LYS A 215 -10.18 18.04 15.46
CA LYS A 215 -10.15 19.03 14.38
C LYS A 215 -9.17 20.13 14.74
N ALA A 216 -8.23 20.46 13.86
CA ALA A 216 -7.33 21.58 14.06
C ALA A 216 -8.09 22.91 13.98
N GLY A 217 -7.59 23.95 14.65
CA GLY A 217 -8.12 25.31 14.50
C GLY A 217 -7.86 25.94 13.13
N LEU A 218 -6.89 25.38 12.39
CA LEU A 218 -6.56 25.78 11.03
C LEU A 218 -7.47 25.06 10.03
N LYS A 219 -7.91 25.80 9.00
CA LYS A 219 -8.65 25.30 7.85
C LYS A 219 -7.98 25.76 6.57
N LEU A 220 -7.87 24.91 5.57
CA LEU A 220 -7.43 25.30 4.25
C LEU A 220 -8.59 25.96 3.50
N SER A 221 -8.40 27.20 3.10
CA SER A 221 -9.37 28.01 2.35
C SER A 221 -8.70 28.76 1.19
N ARG A 222 -9.51 29.31 0.28
CA ARG A 222 -8.99 30.16 -0.81
C ARG A 222 -8.28 31.41 -0.29
N ASP A 223 -8.71 31.91 0.85
CA ASP A 223 -8.17 33.14 1.41
C ASP A 223 -6.74 32.98 1.93
N ASN A 224 -6.40 31.77 2.46
CA ASN A 224 -5.10 31.51 3.05
C ASN A 224 -4.16 30.61 2.22
N GLU A 225 -4.65 29.85 1.24
CA GLU A 225 -3.85 28.87 0.49
C GLU A 225 -2.50 29.41 0.00
N LYS A 226 -2.51 30.57 -0.64
CA LYS A 226 -1.31 31.20 -1.22
C LYS A 226 -0.70 32.32 -0.37
N LYS A 227 -1.27 32.62 0.79
CA LYS A 227 -0.88 33.75 1.62
C LYS A 227 -0.22 33.32 2.93
N SER A 228 -0.94 32.58 3.76
CA SER A 228 -0.55 32.31 5.14
C SER A 228 -0.59 30.83 5.52
N TYR A 229 -1.23 29.98 4.71
CA TYR A 229 -1.45 28.57 5.07
C TYR A 229 -0.15 27.81 5.41
N ALA A 230 0.90 28.00 4.62
CA ALA A 230 2.18 27.33 4.87
C ALA A 230 2.82 27.80 6.19
N THR A 231 2.70 29.08 6.51
CA THR A 231 3.20 29.68 7.75
C THR A 231 2.38 29.21 8.95
N GLU A 232 1.04 29.30 8.85
CA GLU A 232 0.13 28.82 9.91
C GLU A 232 0.28 27.32 10.19
N MET A 233 0.53 26.52 9.12
CA MET A 233 0.86 25.10 9.26
C MET A 233 2.19 24.88 9.98
N ALA A 234 3.21 25.63 9.65
CA ALA A 234 4.51 25.54 10.32
C ALA A 234 4.40 25.88 11.81
N ASP A 235 3.65 26.93 12.17
CA ASP A 235 3.36 27.29 13.54
C ASP A 235 2.62 26.17 14.29
N LEU A 236 1.58 25.61 13.67
CA LEU A 236 0.84 24.48 14.23
C LEU A 236 1.75 23.25 14.44
N ILE A 237 2.58 22.93 13.45
CA ILE A 237 3.50 21.78 13.54
C ILE A 237 4.49 21.96 14.69
N ILE A 238 5.07 23.14 14.84
CA ILE A 238 6.03 23.45 15.91
C ILE A 238 5.36 23.40 17.28
N SER A 239 4.17 23.96 17.41
CA SER A 239 3.43 23.97 18.69
C SER A 239 2.99 22.58 19.15
N GLU A 240 2.66 21.68 18.20
CA GLU A 240 2.18 20.32 18.49
C GLU A 240 3.27 19.25 18.48
N HIS A 241 4.48 19.63 18.07
CA HIS A 241 5.60 18.71 18.06
C HIS A 241 6.12 18.45 19.46
N LYS A 242 6.17 17.18 19.86
CA LYS A 242 6.75 16.75 21.12
C LYS A 242 8.22 16.38 20.93
N LYS A 243 9.07 16.96 21.76
CA LYS A 243 10.51 16.65 21.76
C LYS A 243 10.76 15.14 21.92
N ASP A 244 11.83 14.66 21.30
CA ASP A 244 12.22 13.24 21.29
C ASP A 244 11.15 12.31 20.68
N SER A 245 10.32 12.85 19.77
CA SER A 245 9.27 12.09 19.09
C SER A 245 9.20 12.37 17.59
N LEU A 246 8.47 11.54 16.88
CA LEU A 246 8.19 11.72 15.46
C LEU A 246 6.84 12.41 15.25
N THR A 247 6.86 13.57 14.59
CA THR A 247 5.66 14.22 14.06
C THR A 247 5.57 13.96 12.56
N LEU A 248 4.45 13.38 12.14
CA LEU A 248 4.13 13.14 10.73
C LEU A 248 3.07 14.14 10.26
N VAL A 249 3.38 14.89 9.22
CA VAL A 249 2.46 15.83 8.58
C VAL A 249 2.12 15.30 7.19
N VAL A 250 0.83 15.11 6.87
CA VAL A 250 0.41 14.59 5.57
C VAL A 250 -0.49 15.60 4.88
N VAL A 251 -0.05 16.08 3.73
CA VAL A 251 -0.79 17.03 2.89
C VAL A 251 -1.09 16.42 1.52
N ASN A 252 -2.08 16.97 0.82
CA ASN A 252 -2.58 16.35 -0.41
C ASN A 252 -1.77 16.70 -1.65
N ARG A 253 -1.00 17.81 -1.64
CA ARG A 253 -0.26 18.30 -2.80
C ARG A 253 1.23 18.44 -2.52
N VAL A 254 2.03 18.16 -3.56
CA VAL A 254 3.51 18.22 -3.47
C VAL A 254 4.01 19.63 -3.28
N ASP A 255 3.44 20.60 -4.01
CA ASP A 255 3.78 22.04 -3.88
C ASP A 255 3.54 22.53 -2.44
N ARG A 256 2.40 22.19 -1.87
CA ARG A 256 2.04 22.53 -0.49
C ARG A 256 2.99 21.90 0.53
N ALA A 257 3.36 20.63 0.34
CA ALA A 257 4.35 19.96 1.18
C ALA A 257 5.71 20.68 1.15
N GLN A 258 6.12 21.15 -0.03
CA GLN A 258 7.38 21.86 -0.20
C GLN A 258 7.36 23.27 0.42
N GLU A 259 6.25 23.99 0.31
CA GLU A 259 6.08 25.31 0.92
C GLU A 259 6.08 25.23 2.45
N ILE A 260 5.29 24.32 3.02
CA ILE A 260 5.28 24.07 4.47
C ILE A 260 6.68 23.70 4.98
N PHE A 261 7.38 22.82 4.26
CA PHE A 261 8.73 22.41 4.64
C PHE A 261 9.72 23.59 4.62
N LYS A 262 9.63 24.51 3.64
CA LYS A 262 10.45 25.71 3.59
C LYS A 262 10.17 26.65 4.76
N GLU A 263 8.90 26.88 5.09
CA GLU A 263 8.50 27.70 6.23
C GLU A 263 8.97 27.08 7.55
N LEU A 264 8.80 25.77 7.72
CA LEU A 264 9.26 25.04 8.89
C LEU A 264 10.76 25.20 9.11
N LEU A 265 11.58 25.12 8.05
CA LEU A 265 13.02 25.36 8.14
C LEU A 265 13.36 26.84 8.43
N ALA A 266 12.60 27.77 7.87
CA ALA A 266 12.82 29.19 8.09
C ALA A 266 12.57 29.58 9.55
N GLN A 267 11.49 29.10 10.14
CA GLN A 267 11.14 29.31 11.55
C GLN A 267 12.06 28.52 12.49
N GLY A 268 12.33 27.24 12.16
CA GLY A 268 13.15 26.35 12.98
C GLY A 268 14.62 26.78 13.10
N ARG A 269 15.16 27.57 12.14
CA ARG A 269 16.52 28.13 12.25
C ARG A 269 16.71 29.01 13.48
N ASN A 270 15.67 29.69 13.90
CA ASN A 270 15.70 30.50 15.12
C ASN A 270 15.76 29.65 16.39
N GLU A 271 15.37 28.38 16.31
CA GLU A 271 15.39 27.41 17.41
C GLU A 271 16.54 26.40 17.31
N GLY A 272 17.46 26.60 16.35
CA GLY A 272 18.61 25.70 16.13
C GLY A 272 18.27 24.41 15.38
N ARG A 273 17.06 24.27 14.81
CA ARG A 273 16.67 23.10 13.98
C ARG A 273 17.33 23.15 12.60
N THR A 274 17.71 21.99 12.12
CA THR A 274 18.41 21.79 10.85
C THR A 274 17.62 20.91 9.92
N GLU A 275 18.10 20.75 8.67
CA GLU A 275 17.55 19.76 7.73
C GLU A 275 17.66 18.30 8.23
N LYS A 276 18.39 18.04 9.32
CA LYS A 276 18.45 16.73 9.96
C LYS A 276 17.22 16.46 10.84
N ASP A 277 16.60 17.51 11.33
CA ASP A 277 15.47 17.46 12.25
C ASP A 277 14.11 17.50 11.52
N ALA A 278 14.14 17.87 10.23
CA ALA A 278 12.95 17.88 9.38
C ALA A 278 13.22 17.28 8.00
N ALA A 279 12.24 16.58 7.44
CA ALA A 279 12.33 16.01 6.11
C ALA A 279 11.03 16.19 5.32
N VAL A 280 11.14 16.30 3.99
CA VAL A 280 9.99 16.27 3.08
C VAL A 280 10.01 14.98 2.24
N LEU A 281 8.83 14.34 2.07
CA LEU A 281 8.66 13.11 1.32
C LEU A 281 7.51 13.21 0.32
N HIS A 282 7.82 13.03 -0.96
CA HIS A 282 6.81 13.00 -2.03
C HIS A 282 7.26 12.13 -3.22
N SER A 283 6.34 11.85 -4.15
CA SER A 283 6.57 10.95 -5.28
C SER A 283 7.58 11.45 -6.32
N ARG A 284 7.88 12.76 -6.36
CA ARG A 284 8.76 13.38 -7.38
C ARG A 284 10.26 13.22 -7.10
N PHE A 285 10.67 12.59 -5.99
CA PHE A 285 12.09 12.31 -5.73
C PHE A 285 12.62 11.20 -6.64
N ARG A 286 13.89 11.33 -7.06
CA ARG A 286 14.61 10.26 -7.74
C ARG A 286 14.77 9.05 -6.79
N VAL A 287 14.93 7.86 -7.35
CA VAL A 287 15.02 6.60 -6.58
C VAL A 287 16.09 6.66 -5.50
N GLY A 288 17.29 7.15 -5.82
CA GLY A 288 18.39 7.27 -4.85
C GLY A 288 18.09 8.24 -3.71
N ASP A 289 17.58 9.42 -4.01
CA ASP A 289 17.22 10.44 -3.02
C ASP A 289 16.07 9.95 -2.11
N ARG A 290 15.12 9.20 -2.69
CA ARG A 290 14.02 8.60 -1.93
C ARG A 290 14.54 7.60 -0.91
N LYS A 291 15.45 6.70 -1.31
CA LYS A 291 16.02 5.68 -0.42
C LYS A 291 16.72 6.32 0.79
N SER A 292 17.54 7.35 0.56
CA SER A 292 18.21 8.08 1.64
C SER A 292 17.21 8.77 2.57
N ARG A 293 16.13 9.36 2.02
CA ARG A 293 15.08 10.00 2.83
C ARG A 293 14.18 9.01 3.55
N MET A 294 13.94 7.83 2.97
CA MET A 294 13.21 6.75 3.64
C MET A 294 13.97 6.21 4.86
N GLN A 295 15.30 6.19 4.84
CA GLN A 295 16.11 5.82 6.00
C GLN A 295 15.90 6.77 7.18
N LEU A 296 15.55 8.03 6.92
CA LEU A 296 15.20 8.99 7.97
C LEU A 296 13.91 8.63 8.73
N LEU A 297 13.11 7.70 8.23
CA LEU A 297 11.86 7.27 8.86
C LEU A 297 12.06 6.19 9.92
N ASP A 298 13.18 5.47 9.86
CA ASP A 298 13.43 4.28 10.69
C ASP A 298 13.94 4.60 12.11
N GLU A 299 14.21 5.86 12.41
CA GLU A 299 14.87 6.22 13.63
C GLU A 299 13.93 6.86 14.67
N LYS A 300 14.04 6.40 15.92
CA LYS A 300 13.45 7.01 17.10
C LYS A 300 14.15 8.34 17.44
N GLN A 301 14.11 9.30 16.51
CA GLN A 301 14.75 10.60 16.67
C GLN A 301 13.69 11.70 16.77
N ASP A 302 14.07 12.80 17.41
CA ASP A 302 13.34 14.06 17.41
C ASP A 302 13.22 14.58 15.97
N ARG A 303 12.06 14.38 15.33
CA ARG A 303 11.93 14.65 13.89
C ARG A 303 10.54 15.04 13.45
N ILE A 304 10.49 15.94 12.49
CA ILE A 304 9.26 16.34 11.78
C ILE A 304 9.34 15.88 10.32
N ILE A 305 8.34 15.17 9.83
CA ILE A 305 8.27 14.70 8.45
C ILE A 305 7.03 15.29 7.79
N VAL A 306 7.23 16.10 6.75
CA VAL A 306 6.16 16.59 5.89
C VAL A 306 6.07 15.68 4.67
N ALA A 307 4.92 15.05 4.45
CA ALA A 307 4.74 14.06 3.41
C ALA A 307 3.46 14.29 2.59
N THR A 308 3.41 13.66 1.44
CA THR A 308 2.17 13.48 0.67
C THR A 308 1.67 12.04 0.83
N GLN A 309 0.80 11.57 -0.06
CA GLN A 309 0.23 10.22 -0.06
C GLN A 309 1.26 9.08 -0.03
N VAL A 310 2.53 9.36 -0.26
CA VAL A 310 3.62 8.34 -0.26
C VAL A 310 3.77 7.57 1.06
N VAL A 311 3.24 8.12 2.16
CA VAL A 311 3.28 7.48 3.49
C VAL A 311 2.02 6.68 3.82
N GLU A 312 0.98 6.75 2.99
CA GLU A 312 -0.25 5.99 3.19
C GLU A 312 -0.01 4.49 3.04
N ALA A 313 0.89 4.10 2.12
CA ALA A 313 1.26 2.72 1.92
C ALA A 313 2.79 2.57 1.79
N GLY A 314 3.30 1.39 2.09
CA GLY A 314 4.73 1.08 1.89
C GLY A 314 5.69 1.71 2.88
N VAL A 315 5.21 2.21 4.02
CA VAL A 315 6.10 2.80 5.04
C VAL A 315 5.68 2.29 6.42
N ASP A 316 6.62 1.73 7.17
CA ASP A 316 6.37 1.27 8.55
C ASP A 316 6.71 2.37 9.56
N ILE A 317 5.93 3.45 9.52
CA ILE A 317 6.04 4.57 10.46
C ILE A 317 5.06 4.39 11.60
N SER A 318 5.51 4.79 12.80
CA SER A 318 4.64 4.98 13.96
C SER A 318 4.93 6.37 14.56
N ALA A 319 4.15 7.36 14.15
CA ALA A 319 4.30 8.73 14.63
C ALA A 319 3.62 8.91 16.00
N HIS A 320 4.20 9.78 16.82
CA HIS A 320 3.58 10.26 18.06
C HIS A 320 2.45 11.25 17.75
N THR A 321 2.75 12.23 16.92
CA THR A 321 1.79 13.24 16.46
C THR A 321 1.56 13.08 14.96
N LEU A 322 0.31 13.00 14.54
CA LEU A 322 -0.10 13.04 13.14
C LEU A 322 -0.89 14.32 12.89
N ILE A 323 -0.45 15.11 11.93
CA ILE A 323 -1.22 16.25 11.40
C ILE A 323 -1.58 15.91 9.96
N THR A 324 -2.85 15.88 9.61
CA THR A 324 -3.25 15.49 8.25
C THR A 324 -4.29 16.43 7.68
N GLU A 325 -4.12 16.83 6.43
CA GLU A 325 -5.22 17.39 5.66
C GLU A 325 -6.34 16.37 5.48
N LEU A 326 -7.58 16.84 5.39
CA LEU A 326 -8.74 16.03 5.01
C LEU A 326 -8.48 15.36 3.66
N ALA A 327 -8.80 14.08 3.56
CA ALA A 327 -8.61 13.25 2.38
C ALA A 327 -9.77 12.25 2.29
N PRO A 328 -9.99 11.56 1.17
CA PRO A 328 -10.98 10.50 1.09
C PRO A 328 -10.85 9.48 2.22
N TRP A 329 -11.96 8.92 2.66
CA TRP A 329 -12.01 8.04 3.83
C TRP A 329 -10.95 6.92 3.83
N PRO A 330 -10.74 6.18 2.72
CA PRO A 330 -9.70 5.14 2.68
C PRO A 330 -8.29 5.69 2.95
N SER A 331 -7.96 6.86 2.41
CA SER A 331 -6.68 7.55 2.65
C SER A 331 -6.55 8.00 4.10
N LEU A 332 -7.60 8.60 4.68
CA LEU A 332 -7.59 8.99 6.11
C LEU A 332 -7.34 7.80 7.03
N VAL A 333 -7.99 6.67 6.80
CA VAL A 333 -7.78 5.44 7.58
C VAL A 333 -6.32 4.99 7.50
N GLN A 334 -5.70 5.04 6.31
CA GLN A 334 -4.29 4.70 6.12
C GLN A 334 -3.37 5.67 6.88
N ARG A 335 -3.64 6.98 6.81
CA ARG A 335 -2.87 8.02 7.52
C ARG A 335 -2.99 7.86 9.03
N ILE A 336 -4.21 7.72 9.55
CA ILE A 336 -4.50 7.46 10.98
C ILE A 336 -3.78 6.20 11.45
N GLY A 337 -3.69 5.19 10.59
CA GLY A 337 -2.92 3.97 10.83
C GLY A 337 -1.41 4.18 11.02
N ARG A 338 -0.87 5.37 10.73
CA ARG A 338 0.56 5.74 10.93
C ARG A 338 0.82 6.41 12.27
N CYS A 339 -0.21 6.79 13.02
CA CYS A 339 -0.09 7.32 14.37
C CYS A 339 -0.23 6.18 15.38
N ASN A 340 0.66 6.10 16.35
CA ASN A 340 0.66 5.07 17.41
C ASN A 340 0.38 3.66 16.87
N ARG A 341 1.04 3.34 15.77
CA ARG A 341 0.75 2.13 14.97
C ARG A 341 0.97 0.84 15.75
N ARG A 342 1.98 0.86 16.63
CA ARG A 342 2.41 -0.30 17.41
C ARG A 342 1.87 -0.28 18.83
N GLY A 343 1.15 0.78 19.22
CA GLY A 343 0.67 0.99 20.58
C GLY A 343 1.78 1.29 21.58
N GLU A 344 2.90 1.89 21.11
CA GLU A 344 4.05 2.24 21.94
C GLU A 344 3.82 3.47 22.81
N TYR A 345 2.93 4.38 22.39
CA TYR A 345 2.54 5.56 23.13
C TYR A 345 1.24 5.29 23.89
N GLN A 346 1.29 5.27 25.20
CA GLN A 346 0.13 4.87 26.03
C GLN A 346 -1.02 5.86 25.90
N THR A 347 -0.80 7.15 26.23
CA THR A 347 -1.87 8.17 26.28
C THR A 347 -1.51 9.46 25.54
N ASP A 348 -0.28 9.60 25.05
CA ASP A 348 0.27 10.86 24.57
C ASP A 348 0.21 11.08 23.07
N ALA A 349 -0.09 10.02 22.30
CA ALA A 349 -0.23 10.15 20.86
C ALA A 349 -1.46 10.98 20.49
N GLN A 350 -1.37 11.77 19.43
CA GLN A 350 -2.47 12.60 18.99
C GLN A 350 -2.57 12.72 17.48
N ILE A 351 -3.78 12.96 17.00
CA ILE A 351 -4.09 13.19 15.59
C ILE A 351 -4.83 14.50 15.47
N LEU A 352 -4.32 15.38 14.62
CA LEU A 352 -4.96 16.64 14.21
C LEU A 352 -5.35 16.54 12.74
N TRP A 353 -6.61 16.72 12.42
CA TRP A 353 -7.04 16.81 11.03
C TRP A 353 -7.44 18.24 10.66
N ILE A 354 -7.05 18.66 9.47
CA ILE A 354 -7.26 20.00 8.94
C ILE A 354 -8.35 19.92 7.89
N ASP A 355 -9.39 20.69 8.11
CA ASP A 355 -10.51 20.78 7.18
C ASP A 355 -10.11 21.53 5.91
N ILE A 356 -10.72 21.19 4.79
CA ILE A 356 -10.51 21.79 3.48
C ILE A 356 -11.84 22.35 2.97
N GLU A 357 -11.82 23.57 2.48
CA GLU A 357 -12.99 24.16 1.84
C GLU A 357 -13.28 23.47 0.50
N THR A 358 -14.50 22.91 0.36
CA THR A 358 -14.94 22.17 -0.82
C THR A 358 -15.94 22.92 -1.71
N ASN A 359 -16.52 24.00 -1.21
CA ASN A 359 -17.63 24.74 -1.84
C ASN A 359 -17.22 25.65 -3.01
N SER A 360 -16.19 25.31 -3.76
CA SER A 360 -15.72 26.13 -4.85
C SER A 360 -16.04 25.50 -6.20
N GLU A 361 -16.70 26.23 -7.08
CA GLU A 361 -17.03 25.81 -8.46
C GLU A 361 -15.78 25.45 -9.32
N GLU A 362 -14.59 25.85 -8.89
CA GLU A 362 -13.30 25.45 -9.46
C GLU A 362 -12.51 24.66 -8.42
N GLY A 363 -12.50 23.34 -8.54
CA GLY A 363 -11.97 22.33 -7.63
C GLY A 363 -10.50 22.39 -7.22
N GLY A 364 -9.89 23.57 -7.07
CA GLY A 364 -8.46 23.73 -6.81
C GLY A 364 -7.95 23.22 -5.46
N LEU A 365 -8.69 23.43 -4.37
CA LEU A 365 -8.26 23.07 -3.01
C LEU A 365 -8.35 21.58 -2.70
N ALA A 366 -9.37 20.92 -3.22
CA ALA A 366 -9.60 19.48 -3.03
C ALA A 366 -8.57 18.59 -3.76
N LEU A 367 -7.93 19.11 -4.82
CA LEU A 367 -6.99 18.34 -5.63
C LEU A 367 -5.93 17.62 -4.77
N PRO A 368 -5.62 16.36 -5.10
CA PRO A 368 -6.02 15.57 -6.29
C PRO A 368 -7.34 14.80 -6.17
N TYR A 369 -8.16 15.09 -5.19
CA TYR A 369 -9.41 14.39 -4.88
C TYR A 369 -10.63 15.18 -5.36
N GLU A 370 -11.76 14.50 -5.45
CA GLU A 370 -13.04 15.11 -5.71
C GLU A 370 -13.61 15.73 -4.42
N SER A 371 -14.33 16.84 -4.56
CA SER A 371 -14.92 17.54 -3.42
C SER A 371 -15.91 16.67 -2.65
N GLU A 372 -16.70 15.87 -3.36
CA GLU A 372 -17.69 14.95 -2.77
C GLU A 372 -17.03 13.90 -1.87
N ASP A 373 -15.88 13.37 -2.25
CA ASP A 373 -15.13 12.40 -1.44
C ASP A 373 -14.64 13.02 -0.14
N LEU A 374 -14.24 14.29 -0.17
CA LEU A 374 -13.83 15.04 1.02
C LEU A 374 -15.02 15.34 1.93
N ASP A 375 -16.19 15.67 1.38
CA ASP A 375 -17.40 15.92 2.17
C ASP A 375 -17.87 14.66 2.89
N ILE A 376 -17.89 13.52 2.20
CA ILE A 376 -18.19 12.22 2.81
C ILE A 376 -17.17 11.91 3.92
N ALA A 377 -15.89 12.12 3.66
CA ALA A 377 -14.84 11.85 4.65
C ALA A 377 -14.96 12.77 5.88
N ARG A 378 -15.36 14.03 5.69
CA ARG A 378 -15.63 14.98 6.79
C ARG A 378 -16.75 14.47 7.69
N ASP A 379 -17.88 14.05 7.09
CA ASP A 379 -19.00 13.50 7.82
C ASP A 379 -18.64 12.23 8.62
N LEU A 380 -17.75 11.41 8.09
CA LEU A 380 -17.30 10.20 8.76
C LEU A 380 -16.32 10.50 9.90
N VAL A 381 -15.36 11.40 9.68
CA VAL A 381 -14.35 11.74 10.69
C VAL A 381 -14.97 12.47 11.87
N GLU A 382 -16.02 13.30 11.65
CA GLU A 382 -16.75 13.99 12.71
C GLU A 382 -17.62 13.05 13.57
N LYS A 383 -17.94 11.84 13.06
CA LYS A 383 -18.62 10.80 13.85
C LYS A 383 -17.67 10.03 14.79
N ILE A 384 -16.35 10.15 14.61
CA ILE A 384 -15.41 9.48 15.49
C ILE A 384 -15.35 10.22 16.82
N PRO A 385 -15.48 9.51 17.96
CA PRO A 385 -15.33 10.13 19.26
C PRO A 385 -13.94 10.76 19.42
N ASN A 386 -13.86 11.97 19.94
CA ASN A 386 -12.58 12.66 20.20
C ASN A 386 -11.62 11.88 21.10
N SER A 387 -12.10 10.84 21.76
CA SER A 387 -11.31 10.01 22.67
C SER A 387 -10.36 9.06 21.96
N SER A 388 -10.71 8.51 20.79
CA SER A 388 -9.81 7.58 20.08
C SER A 388 -10.27 7.30 18.64
N ALA A 389 -9.32 7.39 17.69
CA ALA A 389 -9.44 6.85 16.34
C ALA A 389 -8.84 5.44 16.25
N SER A 390 -9.21 4.56 17.16
CA SER A 390 -8.83 3.15 17.13
C SER A 390 -9.41 2.45 15.89
N PRO A 391 -8.84 1.30 15.46
CA PRO A 391 -9.40 0.53 14.34
C PRO A 391 -10.88 0.21 14.51
N GLU A 392 -11.33 -0.03 15.73
CA GLU A 392 -12.73 -0.29 16.05
C GLU A 392 -13.60 0.96 15.88
N ALA A 393 -13.16 2.11 16.36
CA ALA A 393 -13.88 3.37 16.20
C ALA A 393 -13.98 3.80 14.73
N LEU A 394 -12.91 3.58 13.95
CA LEU A 394 -12.94 3.82 12.50
C LEU A 394 -13.94 2.91 11.79
N ALA A 395 -13.98 1.63 12.14
CA ALA A 395 -14.95 0.69 11.58
C ALA A 395 -16.40 1.05 11.95
N GLN A 396 -16.61 1.52 13.17
CA GLN A 396 -17.93 1.98 13.62
C GLN A 396 -18.38 3.26 12.89
N ALA A 397 -17.48 4.22 12.71
CA ALA A 397 -17.77 5.45 11.96
C ALA A 397 -18.13 5.17 10.51
N ALA A 398 -17.47 4.19 9.90
CA ALA A 398 -17.73 3.74 8.53
C ALA A 398 -18.93 2.81 8.37
N LYS A 399 -19.68 2.53 9.45
CA LYS A 399 -20.84 1.64 9.35
C LYS A 399 -21.89 2.22 8.41
N GLY A 400 -22.19 1.51 7.33
CA GLY A 400 -23.09 1.97 6.27
C GLY A 400 -22.41 2.82 5.17
N TYR A 401 -21.13 3.12 5.30
CA TYR A 401 -20.37 3.71 4.22
C TYR A 401 -20.13 2.66 3.12
N VAL A 402 -20.51 3.04 1.92
CA VAL A 402 -20.19 2.28 0.71
C VAL A 402 -19.31 3.18 -0.14
N GLU A 403 -18.11 2.70 -0.45
CA GLU A 403 -17.21 3.44 -1.34
C GLU A 403 -17.94 3.69 -2.68
N PRO A 404 -17.92 4.92 -3.22
CA PRO A 404 -18.56 5.22 -4.49
C PRO A 404 -18.05 4.28 -5.58
N GLU A 405 -18.99 3.61 -6.27
CA GLU A 405 -18.64 2.73 -7.37
C GLU A 405 -18.25 3.60 -8.58
N ALA A 406 -16.95 3.69 -8.85
CA ALA A 406 -16.48 4.26 -10.09
C ALA A 406 -16.91 3.33 -11.25
N VAL A 407 -17.53 3.89 -12.28
CA VAL A 407 -17.77 3.14 -13.54
C VAL A 407 -16.41 2.82 -14.16
N ARG A 408 -16.02 1.57 -14.12
CA ARG A 408 -14.73 1.11 -14.62
C ARG A 408 -14.92 0.24 -15.86
N ALA A 409 -14.10 0.49 -16.88
CA ALA A 409 -14.01 -0.39 -18.03
C ALA A 409 -13.29 -1.68 -17.60
N VAL A 410 -13.97 -2.82 -17.77
CA VAL A 410 -13.46 -4.15 -17.41
C VAL A 410 -13.24 -4.95 -18.68
N VAL A 411 -12.08 -5.62 -18.78
CA VAL A 411 -11.77 -6.52 -19.89
C VAL A 411 -12.71 -7.73 -19.80
N ARG A 412 -13.61 -7.87 -20.79
CA ARG A 412 -14.53 -9.00 -20.87
C ARG A 412 -13.90 -10.16 -21.63
N LYS A 413 -14.49 -11.35 -21.56
CA LYS A 413 -14.03 -12.55 -22.27
C LYS A 413 -13.81 -12.29 -23.77
N LYS A 414 -14.71 -11.55 -24.43
CA LYS A 414 -14.55 -11.17 -25.82
C LYS A 414 -13.32 -10.33 -26.08
N ASP A 415 -13.16 -9.27 -25.27
CA ASP A 415 -12.03 -8.35 -25.39
C ASP A 415 -10.69 -9.08 -25.12
N PHE A 416 -10.73 -10.07 -24.23
CA PHE A 416 -9.55 -10.91 -23.94
C PHE A 416 -9.14 -11.78 -25.13
N ILE A 417 -10.11 -12.37 -25.86
CA ILE A 417 -9.84 -13.13 -27.08
C ILE A 417 -9.21 -12.22 -28.15
N ASP A 418 -9.76 -11.02 -28.33
CA ASP A 418 -9.26 -10.02 -29.30
C ASP A 418 -7.82 -9.54 -28.99
N LEU A 419 -7.27 -9.83 -27.79
CA LEU A 419 -5.86 -9.53 -27.47
C LEU A 419 -4.87 -10.45 -28.22
N PHE A 420 -5.32 -11.54 -28.82
CA PHE A 420 -4.48 -12.51 -29.53
C PHE A 420 -4.56 -12.38 -31.05
N ASP A 421 -5.44 -11.56 -31.56
CA ASP A 421 -5.55 -11.19 -32.97
C ASP A 421 -4.58 -10.03 -33.30
#